data_acd3e1a3ecbe02c4d124bc027d0656ee
#
_entry.id   acd3e1a3ecbe02c4d124bc027d0656ee
#
_cell.length_a   1.000
_cell.length_b   1.000
_cell.length_c   1.000
_cell.angle_alpha   90.00
_cell.angle_beta   90.00
_cell.angle_gamma   90.00
#
_symmetry.space_group_name_H-M   'P 1'
#
loop_
_entity.id
_entity.type
_entity.pdbx_description
1 polymer ?
#
loop_
_entity_poly.entity_id
_entity_poly.type
_entity_poly.pdbx_seq_one_letter_code
_entity_poly.pdbx_strand_id
1 'polypeptide(L)'
;MDLIDDFFRHAVKLAAPEKPSDTEQIDFRRAVSAAYYAVFHLLTMTAAESWAVGWERHRFARLFEHSRLKTASQALPGKLKERLGDNASPADQETADTLGAIARDFVALQQDRHSADYDNSRAWSYTEVENVILRAHHLYVGWNTVSKTPLAESYLLDMLGGK
;
A
#
# COMPACT_ATOMS: atom_id res chain seq x y z
N MET A 1 6.83 3.76 18.64
CA MET A 1 6.17 4.59 17.62
C MET A 1 6.34 3.84 16.31
N ASP A 2 5.24 3.49 15.66
CA ASP A 2 5.27 2.66 14.46
C ASP A 2 5.67 3.53 13.25
N LEU A 3 6.61 3.05 12.42
CA LEU A 3 7.08 3.74 11.22
C LEU A 3 5.91 4.09 10.28
N ILE A 4 4.90 3.22 10.21
CA ILE A 4 3.73 3.39 9.36
C ILE A 4 2.88 4.57 9.85
N ASP A 5 2.65 4.66 11.16
CA ASP A 5 1.94 5.79 11.78
C ASP A 5 2.70 7.11 11.56
N ASP A 6 4.03 7.08 11.59
CA ASP A 6 4.86 8.25 11.31
C ASP A 6 4.70 8.73 9.87
N PHE A 7 4.64 7.84 8.89
CA PHE A 7 4.38 8.20 7.50
C PHE A 7 2.99 8.80 7.32
N PHE A 8 1.94 8.23 7.93
CA PHE A 8 0.58 8.78 7.85
C PHE A 8 0.50 10.16 8.49
N ARG A 9 1.04 10.34 9.69
CA ARG A 9 1.08 11.66 10.35
C ARG A 9 1.85 12.68 9.53
N HIS A 10 2.96 12.29 8.92
CA HIS A 10 3.74 13.17 8.07
C HIS A 10 2.96 13.59 6.82
N ALA A 11 2.29 12.64 6.15
CA ALA A 11 1.43 12.91 4.99
C ALA A 11 0.32 13.92 5.33
N VAL A 12 -0.40 13.69 6.44
CA VAL A 12 -1.46 14.59 6.91
C VAL A 12 -0.91 15.98 7.24
N LYS A 13 0.23 16.06 7.95
CA LYS A 13 0.86 17.33 8.30
C LYS A 13 1.26 18.16 7.08
N LEU A 14 1.78 17.51 6.04
CA LEU A 14 2.16 18.18 4.79
C LEU A 14 0.94 18.62 3.97
N ALA A 15 -0.15 17.84 4.01
CA ALA A 15 -1.36 18.14 3.25
C ALA A 15 -2.22 19.23 3.89
N ALA A 16 -2.22 19.34 5.21
CA ALA A 16 -3.07 20.25 5.98
C ALA A 16 -2.24 21.32 6.71
N PRO A 17 -1.78 22.36 6.03
CA PRO A 17 -1.10 23.47 6.66
C PRO A 17 -2.07 24.26 7.53
N GLU A 18 -1.59 24.83 8.63
CA GLU A 18 -2.34 25.76 9.48
C GLU A 18 -2.86 26.97 8.68
N LYS A 19 -2.18 27.30 7.58
CA LYS A 19 -2.58 28.32 6.61
C LYS A 19 -2.57 27.73 5.20
N PRO A 20 -3.75 27.54 4.55
CA PRO A 20 -3.82 26.96 3.20
C PRO A 20 -3.02 27.71 2.12
N SER A 21 -2.78 29.02 2.31
CA SER A 21 -1.96 29.84 1.40
C SER A 21 -0.48 29.51 1.40
N ASP A 22 0.00 28.79 2.40
CA ASP A 22 1.42 28.52 2.62
C ASP A 22 1.84 27.12 2.16
N THR A 23 0.89 26.31 1.63
CA THR A 23 1.21 24.97 1.12
C THR A 23 1.79 25.06 -0.27
N GLU A 24 3.02 24.68 -0.40
CA GLU A 24 3.68 24.59 -1.69
C GLU A 24 3.36 23.26 -2.39
N GLN A 25 3.45 23.26 -3.72
CA GLN A 25 3.29 22.04 -4.52
C GLN A 25 4.25 20.92 -4.09
N ILE A 26 5.41 21.30 -3.56
CA ILE A 26 6.38 20.33 -3.04
C ILE A 26 5.84 19.57 -1.82
N ASP A 27 5.07 20.22 -0.95
CA ASP A 27 4.49 19.60 0.23
C ASP A 27 3.38 18.61 -0.16
N PHE A 28 2.54 18.96 -1.13
CA PHE A 28 1.53 18.05 -1.69
C PHE A 28 2.19 16.80 -2.30
N ARG A 29 3.22 16.97 -3.10
CA ARG A 29 3.97 15.84 -3.69
C ARG A 29 4.59 14.93 -2.63
N ARG A 30 5.16 15.51 -1.59
CA ARG A 30 5.73 14.77 -0.46
C ARG A 30 4.66 14.06 0.36
N ALA A 31 3.47 14.67 0.55
CA ALA A 31 2.34 14.03 1.21
C ALA A 31 1.87 12.78 0.45
N VAL A 32 1.73 12.87 -0.88
CA VAL A 32 1.40 11.74 -1.74
C VAL A 32 2.43 10.62 -1.62
N SER A 33 3.71 10.98 -1.70
CA SER A 33 4.80 9.99 -1.58
C SER A 33 4.83 9.35 -0.19
N ALA A 34 4.62 10.12 0.89
CA ALA A 34 4.57 9.61 2.26
C ALA A 34 3.40 8.63 2.46
N ALA A 35 2.20 8.94 1.93
CA ALA A 35 1.04 8.04 1.98
C ALA A 35 1.32 6.70 1.28
N TYR A 36 1.95 6.71 0.11
CA TYR A 36 2.38 5.49 -0.57
C TYR A 36 3.41 4.70 0.24
N TYR A 37 4.43 5.36 0.81
CA TYR A 37 5.45 4.67 1.60
C TYR A 37 4.89 4.05 2.89
N ALA A 38 3.85 4.63 3.50
CA ALA A 38 3.16 4.01 4.62
C ALA A 38 2.65 2.61 4.26
N VAL A 39 1.95 2.47 3.14
CA VAL A 39 1.40 1.17 2.72
C VAL A 39 2.48 0.22 2.16
N PHE A 40 3.51 0.75 1.49
CA PHE A 40 4.64 -0.06 1.05
C PHE A 40 5.34 -0.72 2.25
N HIS A 41 5.64 0.05 3.29
CA HIS A 41 6.27 -0.47 4.50
C HIS A 41 5.33 -1.39 5.29
N LEU A 42 4.03 -1.12 5.32
CA LEU A 42 3.05 -2.00 5.92
C LEU A 42 3.15 -3.42 5.35
N LEU A 43 3.07 -3.56 4.02
CA LEU A 43 3.11 -4.86 3.34
C LEU A 43 4.46 -5.56 3.51
N THR A 44 5.56 -4.84 3.30
CA THR A 44 6.92 -5.41 3.37
C THR A 44 7.32 -5.78 4.79
N MET A 45 6.91 -5.01 5.79
CA MET A 45 7.17 -5.33 7.19
C MET A 45 6.28 -6.49 7.68
N THR A 46 5.02 -6.58 7.25
CA THR A 46 4.17 -7.75 7.55
C THR A 46 4.83 -9.04 7.04
N ALA A 47 5.33 -9.05 5.81
CA ALA A 47 6.05 -10.18 5.26
C ALA A 47 7.33 -10.50 6.06
N ALA A 48 8.09 -9.47 6.42
CA ALA A 48 9.31 -9.64 7.21
C ALA A 48 9.03 -10.17 8.62
N GLU A 49 7.94 -9.77 9.24
CA GLU A 49 7.50 -10.29 10.54
C GLU A 49 7.06 -11.75 10.47
N SER A 50 6.43 -12.15 9.37
CA SER A 50 5.94 -13.51 9.16
C SER A 50 7.08 -14.51 8.86
N TRP A 51 8.11 -14.10 8.09
CA TRP A 51 9.09 -15.04 7.53
C TRP A 51 10.53 -14.81 7.95
N ALA A 52 10.85 -13.68 8.58
CA ALA A 52 12.21 -13.39 9.00
C ALA A 52 12.35 -13.29 10.52
N VAL A 53 13.47 -13.77 11.04
CA VAL A 53 13.76 -13.74 12.48
C VAL A 53 14.54 -12.49 12.88
N GLY A 54 14.11 -11.85 13.96
CA GLY A 54 14.84 -10.81 14.67
C GLY A 54 15.49 -9.76 13.79
N TRP A 55 16.82 -9.71 13.81
CA TRP A 55 17.64 -8.73 13.07
C TRP A 55 17.62 -8.88 11.54
N GLU A 56 17.21 -10.04 11.01
CA GLU A 56 17.09 -10.26 9.55
C GLU A 56 15.87 -9.56 8.93
N ARG A 57 14.88 -9.13 9.73
CA ARG A 57 13.63 -8.51 9.22
C ARG A 57 13.89 -7.32 8.31
N HIS A 58 14.81 -6.43 8.68
CA HIS A 58 15.13 -5.27 7.85
C HIS A 58 15.82 -5.65 6.53
N ARG A 59 16.62 -6.70 6.52
CA ARG A 59 17.21 -7.23 5.26
C ARG A 59 16.15 -7.86 4.39
N PHE A 60 15.26 -8.63 4.99
CA PHE A 60 14.15 -9.28 4.28
C PHE A 60 13.22 -8.24 3.63
N ALA A 61 12.81 -7.20 4.35
CA ALA A 61 11.97 -6.14 3.81
C ALA A 61 12.59 -5.43 2.59
N ARG A 62 13.92 -5.39 2.47
CA ARG A 62 14.62 -4.81 1.31
C ARG A 62 14.62 -5.68 0.05
N LEU A 63 14.16 -6.93 0.14
CA LEU A 63 14.01 -7.80 -1.03
C LEU A 63 12.79 -7.41 -1.89
N PHE A 64 11.88 -6.61 -1.33
CA PHE A 64 10.70 -6.16 -2.03
C PHE A 64 11.00 -5.00 -2.96
N GLU A 65 10.63 -5.15 -4.23
CA GLU A 65 10.78 -4.14 -5.27
C GLU A 65 9.42 -3.53 -5.62
N HIS A 66 9.35 -2.20 -5.72
CA HIS A 66 8.13 -1.48 -6.07
C HIS A 66 7.44 -2.00 -7.34
N SER A 67 8.22 -2.35 -8.36
CA SER A 67 7.72 -2.89 -9.62
C SER A 67 7.08 -4.27 -9.46
N ARG A 68 7.66 -5.13 -8.62
CA ARG A 68 7.13 -6.47 -8.35
C ARG A 68 5.84 -6.40 -7.55
N LEU A 69 5.78 -5.55 -6.54
CA LEU A 69 4.54 -5.32 -5.80
C LEU A 69 3.40 -4.87 -6.73
N LYS A 70 3.68 -3.94 -7.64
CA LYS A 70 2.69 -3.50 -8.65
C LYS A 70 2.22 -4.66 -9.52
N THR A 71 3.16 -5.43 -10.08
CA THR A 71 2.83 -6.56 -10.95
C THR A 71 2.01 -7.61 -10.23
N ALA A 72 2.40 -7.99 -9.00
CA ALA A 72 1.66 -8.92 -8.16
C ALA A 72 0.23 -8.40 -7.86
N SER A 73 0.10 -7.11 -7.53
CA SER A 73 -1.21 -6.48 -7.27
C SER A 73 -2.10 -6.47 -8.51
N GLN A 74 -1.55 -6.20 -9.68
CA GLN A 74 -2.30 -6.23 -10.94
C GLN A 74 -2.77 -7.65 -11.30
N ALA A 75 -1.97 -8.68 -11.00
CA ALA A 75 -2.30 -10.08 -11.27
C ALA A 75 -3.24 -10.71 -10.21
N LEU A 76 -3.36 -10.09 -9.03
CA LEU A 76 -4.06 -10.68 -7.88
C LEU A 76 -5.51 -11.07 -8.16
N PRO A 77 -6.36 -10.29 -8.86
CA PRO A 77 -7.75 -10.69 -9.09
C PRO A 77 -7.87 -12.02 -9.83
N GLY A 78 -7.02 -12.27 -10.83
CA GLY A 78 -6.99 -13.57 -11.54
C GLY A 78 -6.54 -14.72 -10.63
N LYS A 79 -5.51 -14.49 -9.83
CA LYS A 79 -4.99 -15.48 -8.88
C LYS A 79 -5.98 -15.80 -7.75
N LEU A 80 -6.71 -14.80 -7.25
CA LEU A 80 -7.75 -15.04 -6.24
C LEU A 80 -8.87 -15.92 -6.78
N LYS A 81 -9.33 -15.66 -8.01
CA LYS A 81 -10.34 -16.49 -8.66
C LYS A 81 -9.86 -17.94 -8.81
N GLU A 82 -8.62 -18.14 -9.22
CA GLU A 82 -8.02 -19.48 -9.35
C GLU A 82 -7.90 -20.20 -8.00
N ARG A 83 -7.42 -19.49 -6.96
CA ARG A 83 -7.21 -20.05 -5.62
C ARG A 83 -8.48 -20.41 -4.89
N LEU A 84 -9.53 -19.62 -5.06
CA LEU A 84 -10.83 -19.86 -4.41
C LEU A 84 -11.60 -21.02 -5.05
N GLY A 85 -11.50 -21.19 -6.37
CA GLY A 85 -12.30 -22.17 -7.08
C GLY A 85 -13.81 -21.90 -6.96
N ASP A 86 -14.61 -22.89 -7.35
CA ASP A 86 -16.08 -22.74 -7.42
C ASP A 86 -16.79 -22.90 -6.05
N ASN A 87 -16.11 -23.40 -5.03
CA ASN A 87 -16.68 -23.74 -3.72
C ASN A 87 -16.09 -22.93 -2.55
N ALA A 88 -15.68 -21.69 -2.80
CA ALA A 88 -15.16 -20.82 -1.76
C ALA A 88 -16.18 -20.58 -0.65
N SER A 89 -15.71 -20.58 0.60
CA SER A 89 -16.57 -20.19 1.72
C SER A 89 -16.89 -18.69 1.66
N PRO A 90 -18.02 -18.24 2.25
CA PRO A 90 -18.32 -16.80 2.34
C PRO A 90 -17.19 -15.99 2.98
N ALA A 91 -16.49 -16.54 3.98
CA ALA A 91 -15.36 -15.88 4.63
C ALA A 91 -14.14 -15.75 3.71
N ASP A 92 -13.85 -16.77 2.89
CA ASP A 92 -12.77 -16.69 1.90
C ASP A 92 -13.10 -15.68 0.79
N GLN A 93 -14.38 -15.61 0.40
CA GLN A 93 -14.83 -14.62 -0.59
C GLN A 93 -14.69 -13.20 -0.06
N GLU A 94 -15.10 -12.91 1.20
CA GLU A 94 -14.94 -11.62 1.84
C GLU A 94 -13.45 -11.22 1.94
N THR A 95 -12.59 -12.18 2.30
CA THR A 95 -11.14 -11.99 2.33
C THR A 95 -10.60 -11.65 0.94
N ALA A 96 -11.04 -12.36 -0.09
CA ALA A 96 -10.62 -12.11 -1.47
C ALA A 96 -11.09 -10.73 -1.99
N ASP A 97 -12.32 -10.34 -1.67
CA ASP A 97 -12.86 -9.03 -2.05
C ASP A 97 -12.06 -7.91 -1.39
N THR A 98 -11.70 -8.07 -0.12
CA THR A 98 -10.84 -7.13 0.63
C THR A 98 -9.44 -7.06 0.01
N LEU A 99 -8.81 -8.21 -0.28
CA LEU A 99 -7.51 -8.25 -0.93
C LEU A 99 -7.53 -7.64 -2.34
N GLY A 100 -8.62 -7.86 -3.09
CA GLY A 100 -8.84 -7.24 -4.39
C GLY A 100 -8.92 -5.72 -4.31
N ALA A 101 -9.58 -5.17 -3.28
CA ALA A 101 -9.62 -3.73 -3.02
C ALA A 101 -8.23 -3.20 -2.66
N ILE A 102 -7.51 -3.86 -1.75
CA ILE A 102 -6.14 -3.54 -1.36
C ILE A 102 -5.21 -3.47 -2.58
N ALA A 103 -5.27 -4.46 -3.46
CA ALA A 103 -4.43 -4.52 -4.65
C ALA A 103 -4.71 -3.37 -5.63
N ARG A 104 -5.99 -3.02 -5.85
CA ARG A 104 -6.37 -1.87 -6.67
C ARG A 104 -5.86 -0.56 -6.08
N ASP A 105 -6.04 -0.38 -4.77
CA ASP A 105 -5.61 0.83 -4.06
C ASP A 105 -4.08 0.96 -4.07
N PHE A 106 -3.34 -0.14 -3.89
CA PHE A 106 -1.89 -0.14 -3.97
C PHE A 106 -1.38 0.29 -5.35
N VAL A 107 -1.97 -0.24 -6.44
CA VAL A 107 -1.60 0.15 -7.81
C VAL A 107 -1.87 1.64 -8.05
N ALA A 108 -3.01 2.15 -7.59
CA ALA A 108 -3.36 3.56 -7.73
C ALA A 108 -2.40 4.46 -6.93
N LEU A 109 -2.09 4.11 -5.67
CA LEU A 109 -1.14 4.83 -4.82
C LEU A 109 0.27 4.87 -5.44
N GLN A 110 0.72 3.76 -6.03
CA GLN A 110 2.01 3.74 -6.72
C GLN A 110 2.03 4.64 -7.95
N GLN A 111 0.91 4.71 -8.70
CA GLN A 111 0.78 5.60 -9.84
C GLN A 111 0.77 7.07 -9.40
N ASP A 112 0.02 7.38 -8.33
CA ASP A 112 -0.02 8.73 -7.75
C ASP A 112 1.37 9.17 -7.27
N ARG A 113 2.09 8.29 -6.55
CA ARG A 113 3.47 8.53 -6.12
C ARG A 113 4.40 8.76 -7.31
N HIS A 114 4.30 7.94 -8.36
CA HIS A 114 5.11 8.14 -9.56
C HIS A 114 4.86 9.51 -10.21
N SER A 115 3.59 9.92 -10.33
CA SER A 115 3.22 11.24 -10.82
C SER A 115 3.73 12.36 -9.91
N ALA A 116 3.64 12.18 -8.59
CA ALA A 116 4.12 13.18 -7.64
C ALA A 116 5.64 13.38 -7.70
N ASP A 117 6.41 12.30 -7.90
CA ASP A 117 7.87 12.37 -7.90
C ASP A 117 8.46 12.82 -9.25
N TYR A 118 7.81 12.47 -10.38
CA TYR A 118 8.44 12.62 -11.71
C TYR A 118 7.67 13.48 -12.70
N ASP A 119 6.37 13.71 -12.53
CA ASP A 119 5.60 14.58 -13.43
C ASP A 119 5.59 16.02 -12.92
N ASN A 120 6.53 16.81 -13.37
CA ASN A 120 6.64 18.22 -12.97
C ASN A 120 5.53 19.11 -13.53
N SER A 121 4.80 18.66 -14.55
CA SER A 121 3.69 19.40 -15.14
C SER A 121 2.39 19.30 -14.38
N ARG A 122 2.21 18.24 -13.56
CA ARG A 122 1.03 18.02 -12.75
C ARG A 122 1.02 18.92 -11.51
N ALA A 123 -0.04 19.69 -11.34
CA ALA A 123 -0.35 20.36 -10.08
C ALA A 123 -1.29 19.48 -9.23
N TRP A 124 -1.05 19.43 -7.94
CA TRP A 124 -1.86 18.72 -6.96
C TRP A 124 -2.75 19.72 -6.21
N SER A 125 -4.02 19.37 -6.02
CA SER A 125 -4.93 20.08 -5.13
C SER A 125 -4.99 19.40 -3.76
N TYR A 126 -5.41 20.14 -2.74
CA TYR A 126 -5.65 19.60 -1.40
C TYR A 126 -6.57 18.37 -1.43
N THR A 127 -7.70 18.47 -2.15
CA THR A 127 -8.68 17.36 -2.24
C THR A 127 -8.09 16.11 -2.88
N GLU A 128 -7.24 16.24 -3.90
CA GLU A 128 -6.56 15.09 -4.50
C GLU A 128 -5.62 14.42 -3.51
N VAL A 129 -4.83 15.21 -2.79
CA VAL A 129 -3.90 14.70 -1.77
C VAL A 129 -4.65 14.04 -0.62
N GLU A 130 -5.73 14.66 -0.13
CA GLU A 130 -6.60 14.09 0.89
C GLU A 130 -7.16 12.72 0.45
N ASN A 131 -7.64 12.61 -0.78
CA ASN A 131 -8.13 11.34 -1.33
C ASN A 131 -7.03 10.26 -1.41
N VAL A 132 -5.80 10.64 -1.72
CA VAL A 132 -4.65 9.71 -1.70
C VAL A 132 -4.38 9.20 -0.28
N ILE A 133 -4.38 10.10 0.70
CA ILE A 133 -4.17 9.74 2.13
C ILE A 133 -5.30 8.83 2.62
N LEU A 134 -6.56 9.16 2.32
CA LEU A 134 -7.71 8.32 2.68
C LEU A 134 -7.63 6.93 2.04
N ARG A 135 -7.25 6.84 0.78
CA ARG A 135 -7.04 5.55 0.09
C ARG A 135 -5.97 4.72 0.78
N ALA A 136 -4.83 5.32 1.14
CA ALA A 136 -3.77 4.64 1.87
C ALA A 136 -4.25 4.16 3.25
N HIS A 137 -5.05 4.97 3.94
CA HIS A 137 -5.62 4.59 5.23
C HIS A 137 -6.66 3.47 5.11
N HIS A 138 -7.52 3.47 4.08
CA HIS A 138 -8.44 2.36 3.81
C HIS A 138 -7.69 1.06 3.55
N LEU A 139 -6.61 1.11 2.76
CA LEU A 139 -5.75 -0.04 2.54
C LEU A 139 -5.16 -0.55 3.87
N TYR A 140 -4.64 0.33 4.72
CA TYR A 140 -4.10 -0.02 6.03
C TYR A 140 -5.14 -0.74 6.91
N VAL A 141 -6.35 -0.19 7.00
CA VAL A 141 -7.43 -0.78 7.79
C VAL A 141 -7.82 -2.16 7.22
N GLY A 142 -8.04 -2.25 5.90
CA GLY A 142 -8.38 -3.51 5.24
C GLY A 142 -7.27 -4.57 5.42
N TRP A 143 -6.00 -4.18 5.30
CA TRP A 143 -4.88 -5.08 5.50
C TRP A 143 -4.86 -5.70 6.90
N ASN A 144 -5.11 -4.90 7.94
CA ASN A 144 -5.14 -5.38 9.31
C ASN A 144 -6.24 -6.44 9.57
N THR A 145 -7.30 -6.46 8.77
CA THR A 145 -8.35 -7.49 8.89
C THR A 145 -7.98 -8.81 8.22
N VAL A 146 -7.17 -8.79 7.16
CA VAL A 146 -6.88 -9.98 6.33
C VAL A 146 -5.44 -10.47 6.41
N SER A 147 -4.51 -9.71 6.98
CA SER A 147 -3.05 -9.96 6.93
C SER A 147 -2.59 -11.32 7.43
N LYS A 148 -3.40 -11.98 8.27
CA LYS A 148 -3.09 -13.30 8.84
C LYS A 148 -3.79 -14.46 8.10
N THR A 149 -4.42 -14.21 6.97
CA THR A 149 -5.10 -15.24 6.19
C THR A 149 -4.13 -15.90 5.19
N PRO A 150 -4.36 -17.19 4.83
CA PRO A 150 -3.54 -17.86 3.81
C PRO A 150 -3.54 -17.15 2.45
N LEU A 151 -4.65 -16.49 2.08
CA LEU A 151 -4.73 -15.70 0.85
C LEU A 151 -3.83 -14.47 0.89
N ALA A 152 -3.74 -13.78 2.04
CA ALA A 152 -2.84 -12.65 2.22
C ALA A 152 -1.36 -13.08 2.21
N GLU A 153 -1.02 -14.21 2.86
CA GLU A 153 0.33 -14.78 2.79
C GLU A 153 0.73 -15.12 1.35
N SER A 154 -0.18 -15.75 0.59
CA SER A 154 0.05 -16.05 -0.83
C SER A 154 0.26 -14.77 -1.66
N TYR A 155 -0.45 -13.69 -1.35
CA TYR A 155 -0.27 -12.41 -2.01
C TYR A 155 1.10 -11.80 -1.70
N LEU A 156 1.56 -11.85 -0.45
CA LEU A 156 2.90 -11.40 -0.08
C LEU A 156 4.01 -12.21 -0.76
N LEU A 157 3.84 -13.54 -0.91
CA LEU A 157 4.76 -14.40 -1.67
C LEU A 157 4.83 -14.00 -3.15
N ASP A 158 3.69 -13.70 -3.76
CA ASP A 158 3.64 -13.20 -5.15
C ASP A 158 4.46 -11.90 -5.31
N MET A 159 4.44 -11.03 -4.31
CA MET A 159 5.21 -9.78 -4.30
C MET A 159 6.73 -9.99 -4.25
N LEU A 160 7.20 -11.09 -3.69
CA LEU A 160 8.62 -11.48 -3.72
C LEU A 160 9.06 -12.02 -5.08
N GLY A 161 8.12 -12.34 -5.96
CA GLY A 161 8.42 -12.90 -7.29
C GLY A 161 8.62 -14.41 -7.26
N GLY A 162 8.00 -15.12 -6.32
CA GLY A 162 7.86 -16.57 -6.35
C GLY A 162 7.10 -17.00 -7.61
N LYS A 163 7.73 -17.86 -8.42
CA LYS A 163 7.06 -18.57 -9.53
C LYS A 163 6.40 -19.81 -8.98
#